data_cf611e1a3c101b0101980e4218801fca
#
_entry.id   cf611e1a3c101b0101980e4218801fca
#
_cell.length_a   1.000
_cell.length_b   1.000
_cell.length_c   1.000
_cell.angle_alpha   90.00
_cell.angle_beta   90.00
_cell.angle_gamma   90.00
#
_symmetry.space_group_name_H-M   'P 1'
#
loop_
_entity.id
_entity.type
_entity.pdbx_description
1 polymer ?
#
loop_
_entity_poly.entity_id
_entity_poly.type
_entity_poly.pdbx_seq_one_letter_code
_entity_poly.pdbx_strand_id
1 'polypeptide(L)'
;MALKYKLVQKRNLGKDQAETPEKVYAQMVSGDLVTFEELIEEVGDSTVAGSAGVKAVLDRLNVVLGRHLRNGRRVNVGELGTFRLNFGSQGVVGSDDFNTGLIREPRVRFLPGKVLRTMKSRTSFERIMPETAGSASGGGEEERPGEL
;
A
#
# COMPACT_ATOMS: atom_id res chain seq x y z
N MET A 1 -7.76 6.13 13.66
CA MET A 1 -6.48 5.44 13.32
C MET A 1 -5.67 6.31 12.40
N ALA A 2 -4.35 6.41 12.63
CA ALA A 2 -3.44 7.23 11.83
C ALA A 2 -2.43 6.34 11.10
N LEU A 3 -2.08 6.69 9.86
CA LEU A 3 -0.97 6.07 9.16
C LEU A 3 0.34 6.58 9.75
N LYS A 4 1.19 5.66 10.16
CA LYS A 4 2.49 5.96 10.74
C LYS A 4 3.52 6.23 9.63
N TYR A 5 4.31 7.29 9.81
CA TYR A 5 5.38 7.62 8.88
C TYR A 5 6.66 8.05 9.61
N LYS A 6 7.79 7.85 8.95
CA LYS A 6 9.10 8.39 9.36
C LYS A 6 9.62 9.35 8.31
N LEU A 7 10.48 10.26 8.72
CA LEU A 7 11.20 11.15 7.80
C LEU A 7 12.47 10.44 7.32
N VAL A 8 12.70 10.48 6.01
CA VAL A 8 13.90 9.96 5.37
C VAL A 8 14.51 11.02 4.46
N GLN A 9 15.82 11.12 4.51
CA GLN A 9 16.58 11.98 3.62
C GLN A 9 16.87 11.25 2.32
N LYS A 10 16.59 11.85 1.20
CA LYS A 10 16.82 11.28 -0.14
C LYS A 10 17.41 12.33 -1.04
N ARG A 11 18.22 11.88 -2.01
CA ARG A 11 18.79 12.73 -3.05
C ARG A 11 17.68 13.48 -3.78
N ASN A 12 17.87 14.77 -3.95
CA ASN A 12 17.00 15.62 -4.73
C ASN A 12 17.20 15.34 -6.23
N LEU A 13 16.15 14.92 -6.92
CA LEU A 13 16.14 14.70 -8.37
C LEU A 13 15.44 15.84 -9.13
N GLY A 14 15.10 16.92 -8.42
CA GLY A 14 14.46 18.09 -9.00
C GLY A 14 15.43 19.02 -9.74
N LYS A 15 14.89 20.06 -10.35
CA LYS A 15 15.68 21.06 -11.09
C LYS A 15 16.63 21.87 -10.20
N ASP A 16 16.33 21.93 -8.90
CA ASP A 16 17.07 22.63 -7.85
C ASP A 16 18.10 21.76 -7.11
N GLN A 17 18.47 20.59 -7.70
CA GLN A 17 19.37 19.61 -7.05
C GLN A 17 20.78 20.16 -6.79
N ALA A 18 21.22 21.17 -7.55
CA ALA A 18 22.54 21.79 -7.36
C ALA A 18 22.59 22.67 -6.09
N GLU A 19 21.50 23.34 -5.77
CA GLU A 19 21.38 24.20 -4.59
C GLU A 19 20.95 23.42 -3.35
N THR A 20 20.12 22.41 -3.55
CA THR A 20 19.59 21.57 -2.47
C THR A 20 19.75 20.09 -2.86
N PRO A 21 20.93 19.49 -2.57
CA PRO A 21 21.27 18.13 -3.04
C PRO A 21 20.41 17.04 -2.41
N GLU A 22 19.86 17.29 -1.22
CA GLU A 22 19.04 16.35 -0.47
C GLU A 22 17.77 17.00 0.04
N LYS A 23 16.68 16.23 0.06
CA LYS A 23 15.39 16.64 0.61
C LYS A 23 14.85 15.59 1.56
N VAL A 24 14.09 16.04 2.55
CA VAL A 24 13.41 15.17 3.51
C VAL A 24 12.04 14.82 3.00
N TYR A 25 11.72 13.53 3.00
CA TYR A 25 10.45 12.98 2.58
C TYR A 25 9.79 12.13 3.68
N ALA A 26 8.47 12.17 3.73
CA ALA A 26 7.74 11.24 4.55
C ALA A 26 7.72 9.85 3.87
N GLN A 27 8.08 8.82 4.60
CA GLN A 27 7.97 7.42 4.18
C GLN A 27 7.04 6.69 5.13
N MET A 28 6.01 6.05 4.56
CA MET A 28 5.08 5.25 5.35
C MET A 28 5.81 4.09 6.04
N VAL A 29 5.47 3.85 7.28
CA VAL A 29 5.85 2.64 8.01
C VAL A 29 4.72 1.65 7.86
N SER A 30 4.97 0.59 7.10
CA SER A 30 3.98 -0.48 6.89
C SER A 30 3.80 -1.28 8.19
N GLY A 31 2.57 -1.62 8.49
CA GLY A 31 2.24 -2.60 9.51
C GLY A 31 2.47 -4.04 9.02
N ASP A 32 2.08 -5.00 9.83
CA ASP A 32 2.16 -6.41 9.50
C ASP A 32 1.22 -6.77 8.35
N LEU A 33 1.52 -7.85 7.65
CA LEU A 33 0.67 -8.39 6.62
C LEU A 33 -0.49 -9.15 7.27
N VAL A 34 -1.71 -8.75 6.98
CA VAL A 34 -2.88 -9.59 7.25
C VAL A 34 -2.91 -10.69 6.18
N THR A 35 -2.81 -11.93 6.60
CA THR A 35 -2.81 -13.08 5.69
C THR A 35 -4.20 -13.35 5.11
N PHE A 36 -4.26 -14.17 4.06
CA PHE A 36 -5.55 -14.53 3.47
C PHE A 36 -6.40 -15.35 4.44
N GLU A 37 -5.77 -16.22 5.21
CA GLU A 37 -6.39 -17.03 6.27
C GLU A 37 -7.02 -16.15 7.34
N GLU A 38 -6.26 -15.20 7.88
CA GLU A 38 -6.78 -14.24 8.87
C GLU A 38 -7.95 -13.42 8.32
N LEU A 39 -7.85 -12.97 7.07
CA LEU A 39 -8.92 -12.21 6.43
C LEU A 39 -10.22 -13.01 6.30
N ILE A 40 -10.15 -14.27 5.86
CA ILE A 40 -11.35 -15.12 5.73
C ILE A 40 -11.94 -15.51 7.09
N GLU A 41 -11.13 -15.67 8.12
CA GLU A 41 -11.61 -15.89 9.48
C GLU A 41 -12.36 -14.65 10.00
N GLU A 42 -11.75 -13.47 9.93
CA GLU A 42 -12.37 -12.23 10.39
C GLU A 42 -13.70 -11.94 9.68
N VAL A 43 -13.76 -12.13 8.36
CA VAL A 43 -15.00 -11.97 7.59
C VAL A 43 -15.98 -13.08 7.92
N GLY A 44 -15.52 -14.32 8.08
CA GLY A 44 -16.32 -15.50 8.39
C GLY A 44 -17.04 -15.40 9.72
N ASP A 45 -16.35 -14.94 10.76
CA ASP A 45 -16.89 -14.73 12.11
C ASP A 45 -18.06 -13.72 12.14
N SER A 46 -18.04 -12.79 11.19
CA SER A 46 -19.06 -11.74 11.08
C SER A 46 -20.20 -12.12 10.13
N THR A 47 -20.19 -13.33 9.55
CA THR A 47 -21.17 -13.76 8.53
C THR A 47 -21.72 -15.17 8.79
N VAL A 48 -22.93 -15.40 8.31
CA VAL A 48 -23.58 -16.75 8.37
C VAL A 48 -22.82 -17.80 7.53
N ALA A 49 -22.01 -17.36 6.57
CA ALA A 49 -21.29 -18.25 5.66
C ALA A 49 -20.12 -19.00 6.33
N GLY A 50 -19.59 -18.46 7.43
CA GLY A 50 -18.37 -18.97 8.06
C GLY A 50 -17.14 -18.85 7.17
N SER A 51 -15.95 -19.14 7.71
CA SER A 51 -14.66 -18.99 6.98
C SER A 51 -14.58 -19.84 5.70
N ALA A 52 -15.07 -21.08 5.73
CA ALA A 52 -15.09 -21.97 4.56
C ALA A 52 -15.96 -21.42 3.42
N GLY A 53 -17.13 -20.87 3.75
CA GLY A 53 -18.02 -20.23 2.78
C GLY A 53 -17.41 -18.97 2.18
N VAL A 54 -16.80 -18.13 3.00
CA VAL A 54 -16.09 -16.91 2.55
C VAL A 54 -14.96 -17.28 1.61
N LYS A 55 -14.15 -18.29 1.96
CA LYS A 55 -13.08 -18.79 1.10
C LYS A 55 -13.61 -19.25 -0.26
N ALA A 56 -14.65 -20.06 -0.29
CA ALA A 56 -15.23 -20.57 -1.53
C ALA A 56 -15.74 -19.44 -2.44
N VAL A 57 -16.35 -18.41 -1.87
CA VAL A 57 -16.83 -17.22 -2.62
C VAL A 57 -15.65 -16.45 -3.21
N LEU A 58 -14.59 -16.19 -2.43
CA LEU A 58 -13.41 -15.46 -2.90
C LEU A 58 -12.65 -16.23 -3.98
N ASP A 59 -12.48 -17.54 -3.82
CA ASP A 59 -11.86 -18.40 -4.85
C ASP A 59 -12.65 -18.34 -6.16
N ARG A 60 -13.98 -18.40 -6.09
CA ARG A 60 -14.84 -18.29 -7.27
C ARG A 60 -14.79 -16.89 -7.89
N LEU A 61 -14.75 -15.85 -7.07
CA LEU A 61 -14.63 -14.46 -7.52
C LEU A 61 -13.37 -14.28 -8.36
N ASN A 62 -12.22 -14.81 -7.92
CA ASN A 62 -10.97 -14.74 -8.66
C ASN A 62 -11.08 -15.32 -10.07
N VAL A 63 -11.72 -16.49 -10.21
CA VAL A 63 -11.92 -17.14 -11.50
C VAL A 63 -12.82 -16.30 -12.42
N VAL A 64 -13.95 -15.82 -11.88
CA VAL A 64 -14.92 -15.02 -12.65
C VAL A 64 -14.32 -13.68 -13.06
N LEU A 65 -13.62 -13.01 -12.14
CA LEU A 65 -12.94 -11.76 -12.38
C LEU A 65 -11.90 -11.91 -13.50
N GLY A 66 -11.02 -12.91 -13.40
CA GLY A 66 -10.00 -13.19 -14.41
C GLY A 66 -10.60 -13.45 -15.79
N ARG A 67 -11.69 -14.21 -15.88
CA ARG A 67 -12.40 -14.48 -17.15
C ARG A 67 -12.93 -13.18 -17.80
N HIS A 68 -13.58 -12.33 -17.03
CA HIS A 68 -14.12 -11.07 -17.57
C HIS A 68 -13.04 -10.09 -17.95
N LEU A 69 -12.01 -9.94 -17.14
CA LEU A 69 -10.89 -9.05 -17.43
C LEU A 69 -10.14 -9.47 -18.71
N ARG A 70 -9.93 -10.77 -18.91
CA ARG A 70 -9.31 -11.32 -20.13
C ARG A 70 -10.12 -11.00 -21.39
N ASN A 71 -11.43 -10.89 -21.27
CA ASN A 71 -12.33 -10.46 -22.34
C ASN A 71 -12.43 -8.92 -22.49
N GLY A 72 -11.51 -8.17 -21.86
CA GLY A 72 -11.48 -6.72 -21.94
C GLY A 72 -12.61 -6.00 -21.18
N ARG A 73 -13.39 -6.74 -20.38
CA ARG A 73 -14.49 -6.15 -19.62
C ARG A 73 -13.99 -5.52 -18.32
N ARG A 74 -14.65 -4.45 -17.92
CA ARG A 74 -14.50 -3.89 -16.58
C ARG A 74 -15.42 -4.65 -15.63
N VAL A 75 -14.93 -4.96 -14.44
CA VAL A 75 -15.70 -5.69 -13.41
C VAL A 75 -15.88 -4.82 -12.19
N ASN A 76 -17.13 -4.49 -11.88
CA ASN A 76 -17.50 -3.79 -10.66
C ASN A 76 -17.79 -4.81 -9.56
N VAL A 77 -17.13 -4.65 -8.41
CA VAL A 77 -17.31 -5.47 -7.21
C VAL A 77 -17.97 -4.60 -6.12
N GLY A 78 -19.12 -4.04 -6.46
CA GLY A 78 -19.90 -3.23 -5.55
C GLY A 78 -19.11 -2.04 -4.98
N GLU A 79 -19.26 -1.80 -3.69
CA GLU A 79 -18.62 -0.70 -2.98
C GLU A 79 -17.10 -0.85 -2.79
N LEU A 80 -16.55 -2.06 -3.02
CA LEU A 80 -15.12 -2.28 -3.02
C LEU A 80 -14.46 -1.49 -4.15
N GLY A 81 -14.97 -1.58 -5.36
CA GLY A 81 -14.45 -0.85 -6.50
C GLY A 81 -14.54 -1.59 -7.83
N THR A 82 -13.82 -1.12 -8.81
CA THR A 82 -13.85 -1.62 -10.17
C THR A 82 -12.47 -2.04 -10.65
N PHE A 83 -12.37 -3.22 -11.19
CA PHE A 83 -11.17 -3.76 -11.85
C PHE A 83 -11.26 -3.59 -13.36
N ARG A 84 -10.12 -3.29 -13.99
CA ARG A 84 -9.97 -3.25 -15.44
C ARG A 84 -8.56 -3.64 -15.85
N LEU A 85 -8.39 -4.18 -17.05
CA LEU A 85 -7.09 -4.28 -17.69
C LEU A 85 -6.76 -3.00 -18.44
N ASN A 86 -5.49 -2.68 -18.49
CA ASN A 86 -4.93 -1.60 -19.30
C ASN A 86 -3.58 -2.05 -19.85
N PHE A 87 -3.26 -1.68 -21.08
CA PHE A 87 -1.95 -1.89 -21.67
C PHE A 87 -1.47 -0.65 -22.40
N GLY A 88 -0.18 -0.58 -22.66
CA GLY A 88 0.44 0.42 -23.51
C GLY A 88 1.19 -0.25 -24.65
N SER A 89 1.56 0.48 -25.66
CA SER A 89 2.44 0.00 -26.74
C SER A 89 3.59 0.96 -27.00
N GLN A 90 4.57 0.51 -27.75
CA GLN A 90 5.49 1.40 -28.42
C GLN A 90 4.76 2.06 -29.61
N GLY A 91 5.08 3.32 -29.90
CA GLY A 91 4.55 4.03 -31.06
C GLY A 91 5.39 3.72 -32.29
N VAL A 92 4.73 3.70 -33.46
CA VAL A 92 5.35 3.60 -34.78
C VAL A 92 4.80 4.70 -35.69
N VAL A 93 5.50 5.01 -36.79
CA VAL A 93 5.08 6.11 -37.69
C VAL A 93 3.92 5.69 -38.57
N GLY A 94 3.96 4.45 -39.10
CA GLY A 94 2.91 3.90 -39.98
C GLY A 94 2.14 2.77 -39.32
N SER A 95 0.85 2.62 -39.67
CA SER A 95 0.04 1.50 -39.18
C SER A 95 0.58 0.13 -39.61
N ASP A 96 1.24 0.07 -40.77
CA ASP A 96 1.78 -1.17 -41.34
C ASP A 96 3.03 -1.67 -40.59
N ASP A 97 3.70 -0.78 -39.86
CA ASP A 97 4.85 -1.10 -39.01
C ASP A 97 4.41 -1.65 -37.64
N PHE A 98 3.13 -1.57 -37.32
CA PHE A 98 2.63 -2.02 -36.01
C PHE A 98 2.44 -3.53 -35.98
N ASN A 99 2.96 -4.15 -34.92
CA ASN A 99 2.71 -5.56 -34.62
C ASN A 99 2.41 -5.75 -33.13
N THR A 100 1.86 -6.90 -32.79
CA THR A 100 1.43 -7.23 -31.42
C THR A 100 2.61 -7.32 -30.44
N GLY A 101 3.83 -7.56 -30.92
CA GLY A 101 5.03 -7.57 -30.08
C GLY A 101 5.39 -6.20 -29.48
N LEU A 102 4.84 -5.12 -30.05
CA LEU A 102 5.01 -3.77 -29.53
C LEU A 102 4.05 -3.45 -28.36
N ILE A 103 3.07 -4.31 -28.12
CA ILE A 103 2.13 -4.18 -26.99
C ILE A 103 2.83 -4.68 -25.74
N ARG A 104 2.84 -3.84 -24.71
CA ARG A 104 3.38 -4.20 -23.40
C ARG A 104 2.40 -5.07 -22.64
N GLU A 105 2.93 -5.84 -21.69
CA GLU A 105 2.14 -6.68 -20.80
C GLU A 105 0.98 -5.88 -20.16
N PRO A 106 -0.26 -6.43 -20.22
CA PRO A 106 -1.41 -5.78 -19.60
C PRO A 106 -1.25 -5.67 -18.09
N ARG A 107 -1.74 -4.56 -17.54
CA ARG A 107 -1.72 -4.30 -16.09
C ARG A 107 -3.13 -4.26 -15.56
N VAL A 108 -3.36 -4.93 -14.43
CA VAL A 108 -4.61 -4.81 -13.69
C VAL A 108 -4.63 -3.45 -13.00
N ARG A 109 -5.68 -2.67 -13.26
CA ARG A 109 -5.96 -1.40 -12.59
C ARG A 109 -7.19 -1.56 -11.71
N PHE A 110 -7.03 -1.17 -10.45
CA PHE A 110 -8.11 -1.10 -9.48
C PHE A 110 -8.50 0.37 -9.24
N LEU A 111 -9.79 0.62 -9.32
CA LEU A 111 -10.40 1.92 -9.03
C LEU A 111 -11.23 1.74 -7.75
N PRO A 112 -10.78 2.30 -6.61
CA PRO A 112 -11.46 2.10 -5.33
C PRO A 112 -12.88 2.65 -5.37
N GLY A 113 -13.79 1.93 -4.72
CA GLY A 113 -15.17 2.31 -4.54
C GLY A 113 -15.37 3.41 -3.49
N LYS A 114 -16.62 3.73 -3.20
CA LYS A 114 -16.97 4.84 -2.30
C LYS A 114 -16.41 4.65 -0.88
N VAL A 115 -16.51 3.44 -0.35
CA VAL A 115 -16.04 3.12 1.02
C VAL A 115 -14.54 3.36 1.16
N LEU A 116 -13.73 2.82 0.24
CA LEU A 116 -12.28 2.99 0.27
C LEU A 116 -11.85 4.44 0.01
N ARG A 117 -12.57 5.17 -0.85
CA ARG A 117 -12.30 6.60 -1.07
C ARG A 117 -12.59 7.43 0.18
N THR A 118 -13.69 7.14 0.87
CA THR A 118 -14.05 7.83 2.11
C THR A 118 -13.05 7.51 3.22
N MET A 119 -12.64 6.25 3.36
CA MET A 119 -11.59 5.85 4.30
C MET A 119 -10.29 6.61 4.03
N LYS A 120 -9.85 6.66 2.76
CA LYS A 120 -8.64 7.39 2.36
C LYS A 120 -8.72 8.89 2.71
N SER A 121 -9.86 9.55 2.48
CA SER A 121 -10.02 10.98 2.76
C SER A 121 -10.05 11.33 4.26
N ARG A 122 -10.39 10.35 5.11
CA ARG A 122 -10.44 10.52 6.57
C ARG A 122 -9.18 10.03 7.28
N THR A 123 -8.20 9.53 6.52
CA THR A 123 -6.94 9.04 7.08
C THR A 123 -6.11 10.20 7.60
N SER A 124 -5.67 10.11 8.85
CA SER A 124 -4.72 11.02 9.48
C SER A 124 -3.31 10.43 9.45
N PHE A 125 -2.30 11.25 9.75
CA PHE A 125 -0.90 10.85 9.71
C PHE A 125 -0.24 11.12 11.06
N GLU A 126 0.57 10.16 11.54
CA GLU A 126 1.32 10.24 12.77
C GLU A 126 2.81 9.99 12.50
N ARG A 127 3.66 10.93 12.93
CA ARG A 127 5.10 10.79 12.78
C ARG A 127 5.65 9.89 13.88
N ILE A 128 6.40 8.85 13.49
CA ILE A 128 7.21 8.07 14.42
C ILE A 128 8.59 8.72 14.50
N MET A 129 9.00 9.07 15.70
CA MET A 129 10.39 9.42 15.98
C MET A 129 11.21 8.12 15.98
N PRO A 130 12.44 8.09 15.43
CA PRO A 130 13.34 6.99 15.69
C PRO A 130 13.59 6.95 17.20
N GLU A 131 13.42 5.80 17.84
CA GLU A 131 13.91 5.61 19.19
C GLU A 131 15.41 5.92 19.17
N THR A 132 15.81 6.97 19.89
CA THR A 132 17.21 7.22 20.19
C THR A 132 17.68 6.04 21.03
N ALA A 133 18.47 5.15 20.42
CA ALA A 133 19.14 4.09 21.14
C ALA A 133 19.97 4.72 22.27
N GLY A 134 19.60 4.38 23.53
CA GLY A 134 20.47 4.43 24.67
C GLY A 134 20.91 5.80 25.15
N SER A 135 20.10 6.48 25.95
CA SER A 135 20.66 7.26 27.04
C SER A 135 20.99 6.29 28.19
N ALA A 136 22.22 5.78 28.17
CA ALA A 136 22.82 5.22 29.36
C ALA A 136 23.09 6.39 30.31
N SER A 137 22.19 6.67 31.21
CA SER A 137 22.45 7.52 32.37
C SER A 137 23.20 6.65 33.41
N GLY A 138 24.51 6.69 33.31
CA GLY A 138 25.37 6.37 34.43
C GLY A 138 25.73 7.67 35.16
N GLY A 139 25.48 7.74 36.44
CA GLY A 139 25.93 8.89 37.22
C GLY A 139 25.12 9.02 38.52
N GLY A 140 25.12 7.97 39.36
CA GLY A 140 24.80 8.16 40.75
C GLY A 140 26.05 8.72 41.47
N GLU A 141 26.04 9.98 41.81
CA GLU A 141 26.92 10.50 42.86
C GLU A 141 26.18 10.34 44.17
N GLU A 142 26.65 9.34 44.96
CA GLU A 142 26.39 9.25 46.38
C GLU A 142 27.15 10.38 47.08
N GLU A 143 26.45 11.40 47.54
CA GLU A 143 26.93 12.27 48.60
C GLU A 143 26.80 11.53 49.95
N ARG A 144 27.92 11.19 50.51
CA ARG A 144 28.02 10.73 51.92
C ARG A 144 27.87 11.98 52.81
N PRO A 145 27.01 11.97 53.84
CA PRO A 145 27.05 12.94 54.91
C PRO A 145 28.23 12.62 55.83
N GLY A 146 29.14 13.59 55.93
CA GLY A 146 30.23 13.52 56.91
C GLY A 146 29.71 13.64 58.31
N GLU A 147 30.29 12.86 59.17
CA GLU A 147 30.22 12.95 60.62
C GLU A 147 30.86 14.26 61.14
N LEU A 148 30.13 14.93 62.00
CA LEU A 148 30.51 15.37 63.34
C LEU A 148 29.33 15.92 64.07
#